data_17a6d9bb6662990053d170689b86b945
#
_entry.id   17a6d9bb6662990053d170689b86b945
#
_cell.length_a   1.000
_cell.length_b   1.000
_cell.length_c   1.000
_cell.angle_alpha   90.00
_cell.angle_beta   90.00
_cell.angle_gamma   90.00
#
_symmetry.space_group_name_H-M   'P 1'
#
loop_
_entity.id
_entity.type
_entity.pdbx_description
1 polymer ?
#
loop_
_entity_poly.entity_id
_entity_poly.type
_entity_poly.pdbx_seq_one_letter_code
_entity_poly.pdbx_strand_id
1 'polypeptide(L)'
;MAIANYSLTALDCPDPVELANFYSQITGFEVVVAHRSKDGQPQWVELVEIDQTRIAFQKIDNYLIPTWPEGPVPQQAHLDFNVPDLDIAEELILKIGAVKSSIQPSSNPDDNFRVYFDPAGHPFCLVKRSN
;
A
#
# COMPACT_ATOMS: atom_id res chain seq x y z
N MET A 1 -27.61 -14.35 2.68
CA MET A 1 -27.11 -14.54 1.28
C MET A 1 -26.48 -13.25 0.82
N ALA A 2 -25.27 -13.31 0.32
CA ALA A 2 -24.57 -12.12 -0.19
C ALA A 2 -24.94 -11.85 -1.65
N ILE A 3 -24.98 -10.58 -2.01
CA ILE A 3 -25.26 -10.16 -3.40
C ILE A 3 -24.00 -10.29 -4.27
N ALA A 4 -22.80 -10.11 -3.67
CA ALA A 4 -21.53 -10.11 -4.40
C ALA A 4 -20.42 -10.66 -3.52
N ASN A 5 -19.34 -11.07 -4.19
CA ASN A 5 -18.10 -11.45 -3.52
C ASN A 5 -17.11 -10.29 -3.57
N TYR A 6 -16.40 -10.06 -2.47
CA TYR A 6 -15.32 -9.08 -2.47
C TYR A 6 -14.20 -9.54 -3.41
N SER A 7 -13.71 -8.65 -4.25
CA SER A 7 -12.63 -8.94 -5.19
C SER A 7 -11.29 -8.43 -4.68
N LEU A 8 -11.06 -7.14 -4.78
CA LEU A 8 -9.76 -6.53 -4.45
C LEU A 8 -9.94 -5.08 -4.02
N THR A 9 -8.87 -4.51 -3.47
CA THR A 9 -8.76 -3.06 -3.24
C THR A 9 -7.77 -2.50 -4.25
N ALA A 10 -8.15 -1.42 -4.94
CA ALA A 10 -7.27 -0.73 -5.88
C ALA A 10 -6.82 0.61 -5.33
N LEU A 11 -5.55 0.93 -5.52
CA LEU A 11 -4.94 2.22 -5.18
C LEU A 11 -4.58 2.96 -6.45
N ASP A 12 -4.91 4.25 -6.50
CA ASP A 12 -4.48 5.14 -7.58
C ASP A 12 -3.01 5.54 -7.39
N CYS A 13 -2.29 5.73 -8.47
CA CYS A 13 -0.87 6.08 -8.41
C CYS A 13 -0.36 6.64 -9.73
N PRO A 14 0.80 7.32 -9.74
CA PRO A 14 1.43 7.76 -10.99
C PRO A 14 2.17 6.63 -11.70
N ASP A 15 2.71 5.65 -10.96
CA ASP A 15 3.48 4.54 -11.51
C ASP A 15 3.05 3.23 -10.85
N PRO A 16 2.15 2.45 -11.49
CA PRO A 16 1.62 1.25 -10.88
C PRO A 16 2.63 0.11 -10.76
N VAL A 17 3.65 0.05 -11.61
CA VAL A 17 4.70 -0.98 -11.50
C VAL A 17 5.60 -0.70 -10.29
N GLU A 18 6.01 0.55 -10.09
CA GLU A 18 6.81 0.94 -8.93
C GLU A 18 6.07 0.62 -7.63
N LEU A 19 4.80 1.02 -7.56
CA LEU A 19 4.01 0.80 -6.34
C LEU A 19 3.74 -0.69 -6.10
N ALA A 20 3.44 -1.46 -7.14
CA ALA A 20 3.26 -2.90 -7.02
C ALA A 20 4.55 -3.59 -6.54
N ASN A 21 5.70 -3.20 -7.07
CA ASN A 21 6.99 -3.76 -6.63
C ASN A 21 7.28 -3.46 -5.16
N PHE A 22 6.94 -2.26 -4.70
CA PHE A 22 7.08 -1.90 -3.29
C PHE A 22 6.28 -2.86 -2.40
N TYR A 23 4.98 -3.00 -2.66
CA TYR A 23 4.13 -3.87 -1.85
C TYR A 23 4.41 -5.36 -2.06
N SER A 24 4.92 -5.75 -3.21
CA SER A 24 5.39 -7.13 -3.43
C SER A 24 6.55 -7.50 -2.50
N GLN A 25 7.44 -6.57 -2.22
CA GLN A 25 8.54 -6.80 -1.27
C GLN A 25 8.03 -6.94 0.17
N ILE A 26 6.92 -6.30 0.51
CA ILE A 26 6.31 -6.43 1.84
C ILE A 26 5.54 -7.74 1.97
N THR A 27 4.77 -8.13 0.95
CA THR A 27 3.80 -9.22 1.02
C THR A 27 4.31 -10.55 0.48
N GLY A 28 5.28 -10.51 -0.43
CA GLY A 28 5.69 -11.69 -1.20
C GLY A 28 4.74 -12.03 -2.34
N PHE A 29 3.72 -11.22 -2.60
CA PHE A 29 2.77 -11.46 -3.68
C PHE A 29 3.39 -11.18 -5.05
N GLU A 30 2.93 -11.91 -6.07
CA GLU A 30 3.42 -11.79 -7.44
C GLU A 30 2.88 -10.54 -8.13
N VAL A 31 3.76 -9.83 -8.84
CA VAL A 31 3.39 -8.65 -9.64
C VAL A 31 2.96 -9.10 -11.04
N VAL A 32 1.75 -8.70 -11.45
CA VAL A 32 1.21 -9.01 -12.77
C VAL A 32 0.71 -7.73 -13.44
N VAL A 33 1.27 -7.38 -14.60
CA VAL A 33 0.77 -6.28 -15.42
C VAL A 33 -0.45 -6.79 -16.19
N ALA A 34 -1.64 -6.42 -15.76
CA ALA A 34 -2.89 -6.96 -16.30
C ALA A 34 -3.45 -6.15 -17.47
N HIS A 35 -3.12 -4.87 -17.54
CA HIS A 35 -3.58 -4.02 -18.64
C HIS A 35 -2.54 -2.96 -19.01
N ARG A 36 -2.34 -2.80 -20.32
CA ARG A 36 -1.48 -1.77 -20.91
C ARG A 36 -2.30 -0.88 -21.84
N SER A 37 -1.88 0.38 -21.95
CA SER A 37 -2.43 1.29 -22.98
C SER A 37 -1.96 0.88 -24.37
N LYS A 38 -2.49 1.55 -25.41
CA LYS A 38 -2.14 1.29 -26.81
C LYS A 38 -0.65 1.50 -27.08
N ASP A 39 -0.01 2.42 -26.36
CA ASP A 39 1.44 2.69 -26.46
C ASP A 39 2.28 1.79 -25.55
N GLY A 40 1.68 0.78 -24.94
CA GLY A 40 2.38 -0.22 -24.12
C GLY A 40 2.61 0.15 -22.67
N GLN A 41 2.10 1.29 -22.19
CA GLN A 41 2.31 1.72 -20.82
C GLN A 41 1.42 0.94 -19.85
N PRO A 42 1.97 0.43 -18.73
CA PRO A 42 1.17 -0.24 -17.70
C PRO A 42 0.11 0.71 -17.14
N GLN A 43 -1.14 0.26 -17.12
CA GLN A 43 -2.28 1.03 -16.61
C GLN A 43 -2.90 0.41 -15.37
N TRP A 44 -2.86 -0.92 -15.27
CA TRP A 44 -3.42 -1.68 -14.17
C TRP A 44 -2.47 -2.82 -13.84
N VAL A 45 -1.95 -2.82 -12.62
CA VAL A 45 -0.98 -3.82 -12.15
C VAL A 45 -1.55 -4.46 -10.89
N GLU A 46 -1.46 -5.78 -10.81
CA GLU A 46 -2.05 -6.56 -9.73
C GLU A 46 -0.99 -7.23 -8.88
N LEU A 47 -1.30 -7.39 -7.61
CA LEU A 47 -0.59 -8.29 -6.70
C LEU A 47 -1.43 -9.53 -6.48
N VAL A 48 -0.85 -10.68 -6.82
CA VAL A 48 -1.53 -11.97 -6.83
C VAL A 48 -0.94 -12.89 -5.75
N GLU A 49 -1.81 -13.44 -4.93
CA GLU A 49 -1.47 -14.47 -3.94
C GLU A 49 -2.21 -15.76 -4.31
N ILE A 50 -1.48 -16.82 -4.69
CA ILE A 50 -2.04 -18.14 -5.02
C ILE A 50 -3.29 -18.02 -5.92
N ASP A 51 -3.10 -17.50 -7.13
CA ASP A 51 -4.14 -17.34 -8.16
C ASP A 51 -5.30 -16.40 -7.77
N GLN A 52 -5.13 -15.62 -6.70
CA GLN A 52 -6.12 -14.63 -6.27
C GLN A 52 -5.51 -13.24 -6.25
N THR A 53 -6.08 -12.32 -7.01
CA THR A 53 -5.70 -10.91 -6.93
C THR A 53 -6.14 -10.34 -5.59
N ARG A 54 -5.21 -9.69 -4.88
CA ARG A 54 -5.46 -9.12 -3.56
C ARG A 54 -5.51 -7.61 -3.60
N ILE A 55 -4.59 -6.99 -4.31
CA ILE A 55 -4.45 -5.54 -4.42
C ILE A 55 -4.18 -5.22 -5.89
N ALA A 56 -4.67 -4.09 -6.36
CA ALA A 56 -4.34 -3.58 -7.68
C ALA A 56 -3.89 -2.12 -7.58
N PHE A 57 -3.17 -1.68 -8.60
CA PHE A 57 -2.64 -0.32 -8.70
C PHE A 57 -3.04 0.23 -10.07
N GLN A 58 -3.74 1.36 -10.05
CA GLN A 58 -4.26 1.99 -11.25
C GLN A 58 -3.50 3.27 -11.54
N LYS A 59 -2.91 3.35 -12.73
CA LYS A 59 -2.27 4.60 -13.16
C LYS A 59 -3.34 5.63 -13.44
N ILE A 60 -3.19 6.82 -12.86
CA ILE A 60 -4.03 7.96 -13.17
C ILE A 60 -3.16 9.16 -13.54
N ASP A 61 -3.63 9.96 -14.50
CA ASP A 61 -3.01 11.21 -14.84
C ASP A 61 -3.36 12.26 -13.79
N ASN A 62 -2.45 13.22 -13.55
CA ASN A 62 -2.65 14.28 -12.57
C ASN A 62 -2.90 13.76 -11.15
N TYR A 63 -2.18 12.71 -10.77
CA TYR A 63 -2.28 12.10 -9.45
C TYR A 63 -1.97 13.13 -8.35
N LEU A 64 -2.86 13.20 -7.35
CA LEU A 64 -2.68 14.04 -6.17
C LEU A 64 -2.27 13.16 -4.99
N ILE A 65 -1.13 13.48 -4.39
CA ILE A 65 -0.63 12.76 -3.21
C ILE A 65 -1.59 13.01 -2.05
N PRO A 66 -2.07 11.95 -1.35
CA PRO A 66 -2.88 12.12 -0.16
C PRO A 66 -2.18 12.95 0.91
N THR A 67 -2.94 13.77 1.62
CA THR A 67 -2.47 14.49 2.81
C THR A 67 -3.00 13.78 4.05
N TRP A 68 -2.13 13.58 5.04
CA TRP A 68 -2.49 12.89 6.26
C TRP A 68 -1.65 13.41 7.44
N PRO A 69 -2.25 13.58 8.62
CA PRO A 69 -3.64 13.34 8.99
C PRO A 69 -4.63 14.41 8.52
N GLU A 70 -4.14 15.58 8.12
CA GLU A 70 -4.95 16.72 7.71
C GLU A 70 -4.50 17.23 6.35
N GLY A 71 -5.35 17.99 5.68
CA GLY A 71 -5.02 18.64 4.42
C GLY A 71 -6.09 18.46 3.36
N PRO A 72 -5.87 19.05 2.16
CA PRO A 72 -6.90 19.15 1.12
C PRO A 72 -7.16 17.85 0.36
N VAL A 73 -6.31 16.82 0.50
CA VAL A 73 -6.46 15.54 -0.21
C VAL A 73 -6.49 14.41 0.84
N PRO A 74 -7.63 14.21 1.52
CA PRO A 74 -7.68 13.20 2.59
C PRO A 74 -7.58 11.78 2.03
N GLN A 75 -6.98 10.89 2.82
CA GLN A 75 -7.03 9.47 2.49
C GLN A 75 -8.47 8.97 2.50
N GLN A 76 -8.81 8.08 1.58
CA GLN A 76 -10.12 7.44 1.55
C GLN A 76 -10.09 6.07 2.21
N ALA A 77 -8.93 5.43 2.19
CA ALA A 77 -8.68 4.13 2.81
C ALA A 77 -7.17 3.98 3.00
N HIS A 78 -6.77 3.03 3.83
CA HIS A 78 -5.36 2.67 3.98
C HIS A 78 -5.24 1.15 4.17
N LEU A 79 -4.04 0.64 3.92
CA LEU A 79 -3.73 -0.78 4.11
C LEU A 79 -3.04 -0.96 5.47
N ASP A 80 -3.36 -2.06 6.13
CA ASP A 80 -2.66 -2.51 7.34
C ASP A 80 -1.97 -3.82 7.05
N PHE A 81 -0.73 -3.95 7.52
CA PHE A 81 0.05 -5.20 7.41
C PHE A 81 0.45 -5.66 8.80
N ASN A 82 0.23 -6.94 9.08
CA ASN A 82 0.63 -7.53 10.35
C ASN A 82 2.11 -7.90 10.33
N VAL A 83 2.82 -7.54 11.39
CA VAL A 83 4.23 -7.88 11.56
C VAL A 83 4.46 -8.42 12.96
N PRO A 84 5.43 -9.35 13.14
CA PRO A 84 5.76 -9.86 14.48
C PRO A 84 6.54 -8.86 15.34
N ASP A 85 7.31 -7.97 14.71
CA ASP A 85 8.17 -6.99 15.39
C ASP A 85 8.17 -5.68 14.58
N LEU A 86 7.77 -4.59 15.22
CA LEU A 86 7.67 -3.29 14.57
C LEU A 86 9.04 -2.69 14.22
N ASP A 87 10.02 -2.84 15.09
CA ASP A 87 11.34 -2.22 14.89
C ASP A 87 12.06 -2.88 13.70
N ILE A 88 12.05 -4.21 13.65
CA ILE A 88 12.63 -4.96 12.54
C ILE A 88 11.91 -4.65 11.23
N ALA A 89 10.60 -4.67 11.25
CA ALA A 89 9.79 -4.39 10.05
C ALA A 89 10.00 -2.95 9.56
N GLU A 90 10.05 -1.97 10.46
CA GLU A 90 10.32 -0.58 10.11
C GLU A 90 11.67 -0.44 9.38
N GLU A 91 12.73 -1.04 9.92
CA GLU A 91 14.04 -1.00 9.27
C GLU A 91 13.98 -1.54 7.84
N LEU A 92 13.28 -2.64 7.63
CA LEU A 92 13.16 -3.25 6.31
C LEU A 92 12.36 -2.39 5.32
N ILE A 93 11.21 -1.84 5.72
CA ILE A 93 10.39 -1.06 4.81
C ILE A 93 11.01 0.29 4.46
N LEU A 94 11.77 0.90 5.39
CA LEU A 94 12.47 2.13 5.09
C LEU A 94 13.55 1.93 4.03
N LYS A 95 14.21 0.77 4.02
CA LYS A 95 15.20 0.42 2.99
C LYS A 95 14.61 0.27 1.59
N ILE A 96 13.34 -0.07 1.49
CA ILE A 96 12.68 -0.26 0.17
C ILE A 96 11.87 0.95 -0.28
N GLY A 97 11.90 2.06 0.46
CA GLY A 97 11.33 3.33 0.01
C GLY A 97 10.14 3.84 0.80
N ALA A 98 9.73 3.19 1.89
CA ALA A 98 8.73 3.75 2.78
C ALA A 98 9.28 4.97 3.52
N VAL A 99 8.40 5.90 3.83
CA VAL A 99 8.71 7.07 4.67
C VAL A 99 7.88 6.98 5.94
N LYS A 100 8.51 7.06 7.10
CA LYS A 100 7.78 7.09 8.37
C LYS A 100 7.09 8.44 8.54
N SER A 101 5.81 8.41 8.88
CA SER A 101 5.10 9.66 9.19
C SER A 101 5.70 10.32 10.43
N SER A 102 5.96 11.62 10.35
CA SER A 102 6.39 12.41 11.52
C SER A 102 5.28 12.57 12.55
N ILE A 103 4.03 12.35 12.14
CA ILE A 103 2.86 12.39 13.00
C ILE A 103 2.37 10.96 13.16
N GLN A 104 2.39 10.47 14.40
CA GLN A 104 1.87 9.15 14.74
C GLN A 104 0.58 9.32 15.56
N PRO A 105 -0.44 8.45 15.38
CA PRO A 105 -1.72 8.59 16.08
C PRO A 105 -1.58 8.52 17.60
N SER A 106 -0.54 7.86 18.07
CA SER A 106 -0.24 7.77 19.49
C SER A 106 1.26 7.93 19.74
N SER A 107 1.59 8.58 20.85
CA SER A 107 2.96 8.68 21.36
C SER A 107 3.30 7.56 22.34
N ASN A 108 2.36 6.68 22.65
CA ASN A 108 2.58 5.57 23.56
C ASN A 108 3.45 4.49 22.92
N PRO A 109 4.66 4.19 23.45
CA PRO A 109 5.53 3.17 22.86
C PRO A 109 4.95 1.74 22.95
N ASP A 110 3.94 1.52 23.78
CA ASP A 110 3.27 0.23 23.89
C ASP A 110 2.18 0.03 22.82
N ASP A 111 1.87 1.06 22.04
CA ASP A 111 0.95 0.92 20.94
C ASP A 111 1.52 -0.01 19.88
N ASN A 112 0.64 -0.80 19.31
CA ASN A 112 1.01 -1.91 18.45
C ASN A 112 0.96 -1.57 16.95
N PHE A 113 0.94 -0.30 16.58
CA PHE A 113 0.92 0.09 15.16
C PHE A 113 1.69 1.39 14.93
N ARG A 114 2.17 1.57 13.68
CA ARG A 114 2.85 2.78 13.21
C ARG A 114 2.43 3.11 11.80
N VAL A 115 2.41 4.40 11.47
CA VAL A 115 1.99 4.93 10.17
C VAL A 115 3.19 5.30 9.31
N TYR A 116 3.12 4.90 8.04
CA TYR A 116 4.13 5.16 7.01
C TYR A 116 3.45 5.62 5.73
N PHE A 117 4.26 6.16 4.81
CA PHE A 117 3.82 6.47 3.45
C PHE A 117 4.53 5.58 2.45
N ASP A 118 3.80 5.09 1.45
CA ASP A 118 4.38 4.35 0.34
C ASP A 118 5.00 5.30 -0.71
N PRO A 119 5.65 4.79 -1.77
CA PRO A 119 6.26 5.66 -2.80
C PRO A 119 5.30 6.59 -3.52
N ALA A 120 4.00 6.30 -3.52
CA ALA A 120 2.99 7.19 -4.08
C ALA A 120 2.39 8.14 -3.04
N GLY A 121 2.83 8.03 -1.78
CA GLY A 121 2.38 8.87 -0.68
C GLY A 121 1.11 8.40 0.01
N HIS A 122 0.61 7.19 -0.29
CA HIS A 122 -0.52 6.65 0.47
C HIS A 122 -0.09 6.28 1.88
N PRO A 123 -0.86 6.68 2.92
CA PRO A 123 -0.65 6.17 4.26
C PRO A 123 -0.90 4.67 4.33
N PHE A 124 -0.07 3.95 5.06
CA PHE A 124 -0.31 2.56 5.44
C PHE A 124 0.25 2.30 6.83
N CYS A 125 -0.20 1.23 7.45
CA CYS A 125 0.22 0.89 8.81
C CYS A 125 0.91 -0.46 8.86
N LEU A 126 1.91 -0.55 9.73
CA LEU A 126 2.38 -1.83 10.25
C LEU A 126 1.73 -2.03 11.62
N VAL A 127 1.18 -3.21 11.84
CA VAL A 127 0.49 -3.57 13.07
C VAL A 127 1.17 -4.78 13.67
N LYS A 128 1.60 -4.67 14.93
CA LYS A 128 2.18 -5.81 15.63
C LYS A 128 1.07 -6.76 16.03
N ARG A 129 1.07 -7.94 15.43
CA ARG A 129 0.16 -9.04 15.78
C ARG A 129 0.91 -10.36 15.73
N SER A 130 0.69 -11.17 16.75
CA SER A 130 1.09 -12.57 16.71
C SER A 130 0.08 -13.35 15.86
N ASN A 131 0.60 -14.08 14.90
CA ASN A 131 -0.24 -14.95 14.05
C ASN A 131 -0.66 -16.20 14.81
#